data_211ee6b187505964453fa698df05201b
#
_entry.id   211ee6b187505964453fa698df05201b
#
_cell.length_a   1.000
_cell.length_b   1.000
_cell.length_c   1.000
_cell.angle_alpha   90.00
_cell.angle_beta   90.00
_cell.angle_gamma   90.00
#
_symmetry.space_group_name_H-M   'P 1'
#
loop_
_entity.id
_entity.type
_entity.pdbx_description
1 polymer ?
#
loop_
_entity_poly.entity_id
_entity_poly.type
_entity_poly.pdbx_seq_one_letter_code
_entity_poly.pdbx_strand_id
1 'polypeptide(L)'
;MGESVNIKEYLDMFRRRKWIIILVMLVCLGFGGYRTYTNYVSYLPTYKATVKIKINSMKEDNEAVEKSKSKKSSKKDSDDSSTGMTEEQRVLNNINSSYSASASMTNQNIASSYVSLVSSENVRKNVAALSKVQSSQILSISAIQDEQTPEFINMTVIAKTADGAHNAAAALPEAYNEELKRVINLDCVESPYPAGPGVLQGRTKDLTLLKSIAAGLVIAIFLVLLVEVLDTKVKTPEDVEKYWGLPLIGTIPFDDGKQQKGRK
;
A
#
# COMPACT_ATOMS: atom_id res chain seq x y z
N MET A 1 -24.68 -16.89 37.27
CA MET A 1 -23.50 -16.93 38.17
C MET A 1 -22.29 -16.83 37.27
N GLY A 2 -21.62 -15.67 37.25
CA GLY A 2 -20.43 -15.48 36.46
C GLY A 2 -19.25 -16.18 37.11
N GLU A 3 -18.70 -17.20 36.49
CA GLU A 3 -17.41 -17.76 36.89
C GLU A 3 -16.38 -16.63 36.76
N SER A 4 -15.83 -16.21 37.87
CA SER A 4 -14.67 -15.31 37.88
C SER A 4 -13.50 -16.06 37.26
N VAL A 5 -13.18 -15.70 36.01
CA VAL A 5 -12.06 -16.25 35.30
C VAL A 5 -10.76 -16.00 36.10
N ASN A 6 -10.20 -17.04 36.66
CA ASN A 6 -9.04 -16.97 37.52
C ASN A 6 -7.77 -16.87 36.68
N ILE A 7 -7.27 -15.66 36.43
CA ILE A 7 -6.08 -15.41 35.60
C ILE A 7 -4.87 -16.23 36.08
N LYS A 8 -4.80 -16.55 37.36
CA LYS A 8 -3.72 -17.38 37.93
C LYS A 8 -3.72 -18.81 37.35
N GLU A 9 -4.90 -19.40 37.16
CA GLU A 9 -5.02 -20.77 36.59
C GLU A 9 -4.53 -20.81 35.15
N TYR A 10 -4.83 -19.80 34.33
CA TYR A 10 -4.30 -19.71 32.98
C TYR A 10 -2.78 -19.53 32.95
N LEU A 11 -2.22 -18.70 33.83
CA LEU A 11 -0.77 -18.53 33.95
C LEU A 11 -0.06 -19.83 34.36
N ASP A 12 -0.63 -20.59 35.29
CA ASP A 12 -0.07 -21.87 35.70
C ASP A 12 -0.17 -22.94 34.58
N MET A 13 -1.25 -22.92 33.78
CA MET A 13 -1.42 -23.73 32.59
C MET A 13 -0.30 -23.45 31.56
N PHE A 14 -0.05 -22.18 31.24
CA PHE A 14 1.03 -21.78 30.33
C PHE A 14 2.41 -22.15 30.87
N ARG A 15 2.64 -22.03 32.17
CA ARG A 15 3.89 -22.39 32.82
C ARG A 15 4.17 -23.90 32.77
N ARG A 16 3.14 -24.72 32.94
CA ARG A 16 3.26 -26.20 32.84
C ARG A 16 3.58 -26.63 31.41
N ARG A 17 3.07 -25.95 30.41
CA ARG A 17 3.23 -26.32 28.99
C ARG A 17 4.20 -25.42 28.22
N LYS A 18 5.12 -24.73 28.93
CA LYS A 18 6.13 -23.83 28.33
C LYS A 18 6.92 -24.44 27.18
N TRP A 19 7.18 -25.76 27.23
CA TRP A 19 7.92 -26.47 26.19
C TRP A 19 7.19 -26.47 24.84
N ILE A 20 5.87 -26.55 24.82
CA ILE A 20 5.05 -26.47 23.60
C ILE A 20 5.19 -25.08 23.01
N ILE A 21 5.08 -24.03 23.84
CA ILE A 21 5.23 -22.65 23.39
C ILE A 21 6.60 -22.41 22.79
N ILE A 22 7.67 -22.86 23.47
CA ILE A 22 9.04 -22.71 23.01
C ILE A 22 9.24 -23.44 21.67
N LEU A 23 8.75 -24.67 21.54
CA LEU A 23 8.90 -25.45 20.30
C LEU A 23 8.19 -24.78 19.13
N VAL A 24 6.93 -24.35 19.32
CA VAL A 24 6.16 -23.66 18.26
C VAL A 24 6.84 -22.35 17.86
N MET A 25 7.30 -21.56 18.85
CA MET A 25 8.01 -20.32 18.58
C MET A 25 9.31 -20.55 17.83
N LEU A 26 10.06 -21.61 18.16
CA LEU A 26 11.31 -21.96 17.48
C LEU A 26 11.04 -22.33 16.01
N VAL A 27 10.00 -23.12 15.73
CA VAL A 27 9.59 -23.45 14.35
C VAL A 27 9.19 -22.20 13.57
N CYS A 28 8.36 -21.32 14.17
CA CYS A 28 7.93 -20.09 13.52
C CYS A 28 9.09 -19.10 13.28
N LEU A 29 10.02 -19.00 14.23
CA LEU A 29 11.24 -18.20 14.06
C LEU A 29 12.17 -18.79 13.00
N GLY A 30 12.34 -20.12 12.96
CA GLY A 30 13.11 -20.80 11.92
C GLY A 30 12.54 -20.52 10.52
N PHE A 31 11.24 -20.67 10.34
CA PHE A 31 10.56 -20.39 9.08
C PHE A 31 10.62 -18.90 8.70
N GLY A 32 10.30 -18.02 9.66
CA GLY A 32 10.37 -16.55 9.44
C GLY A 32 11.79 -16.07 9.15
N GLY A 33 12.78 -16.62 9.86
CA GLY A 33 14.20 -16.33 9.65
C GLY A 33 14.70 -16.81 8.28
N TYR A 34 14.35 -18.03 7.89
CA TYR A 34 14.67 -18.58 6.56
C TYR A 34 14.07 -17.72 5.45
N ARG A 35 12.79 -17.33 5.57
CA ARG A 35 12.11 -16.45 4.60
C ARG A 35 12.76 -15.08 4.52
N THR A 36 13.11 -14.49 5.66
CA THR A 36 13.80 -13.19 5.69
C THR A 36 15.21 -13.30 5.09
N TYR A 37 15.93 -14.38 5.35
CA TYR A 37 17.24 -14.64 4.77
C TYR A 37 17.16 -14.79 3.24
N THR A 38 16.22 -15.57 2.72
CA THR A 38 16.05 -15.73 1.26
C THR A 38 15.72 -14.40 0.58
N ASN A 39 14.83 -13.58 1.18
CA ASN A 39 14.53 -12.24 0.69
C ASN A 39 15.77 -11.31 0.75
N TYR A 40 16.64 -11.53 1.74
CA TYR A 40 17.88 -10.76 1.88
C TYR A 40 18.87 -11.07 0.76
N VAL A 41 19.11 -12.36 0.51
CA VAL A 41 20.08 -12.83 -0.50
C VAL A 41 19.60 -12.58 -1.92
N SER A 42 18.29 -12.70 -2.17
CA SER A 42 17.68 -12.52 -3.49
C SER A 42 17.37 -11.05 -3.83
N TYR A 43 17.78 -10.10 -2.99
CA TYR A 43 17.52 -8.68 -3.25
C TYR A 43 18.31 -8.19 -4.46
N LEU A 44 17.59 -7.79 -5.51
CA LEU A 44 18.14 -7.07 -6.65
C LEU A 44 17.83 -5.58 -6.47
N PRO A 45 18.81 -4.69 -6.60
CA PRO A 45 18.55 -3.26 -6.54
C PRO A 45 17.60 -2.85 -7.67
N THR A 46 16.60 -2.08 -7.34
CA THR A 46 15.61 -1.56 -8.29
C THR A 46 15.62 -0.04 -8.25
N TYR A 47 15.29 0.58 -9.37
CA TYR A 47 15.28 2.02 -9.51
C TYR A 47 13.87 2.49 -9.80
N LYS A 48 13.47 3.56 -9.14
CA LYS A 48 12.16 4.19 -9.26
C LYS A 48 12.31 5.53 -9.94
N ALA A 49 11.53 5.77 -10.99
CA ALA A 49 11.34 7.09 -11.58
C ALA A 49 9.86 7.45 -11.57
N THR A 50 9.58 8.74 -11.43
CA THR A 50 8.20 9.26 -11.39
C THR A 50 8.02 10.35 -12.43
N VAL A 51 6.82 10.40 -13.00
CA VAL A 51 6.38 11.49 -13.85
C VAL A 51 4.98 11.90 -13.42
N LYS A 52 4.71 13.20 -13.40
CA LYS A 52 3.39 13.76 -13.08
C LYS A 52 2.75 14.28 -14.34
N ILE A 53 1.57 13.78 -14.66
CA ILE A 53 0.78 14.20 -15.81
C ILE A 53 -0.47 14.92 -15.35
N LYS A 54 -1.02 15.76 -16.25
CA LYS A 54 -2.31 16.39 -16.08
C LYS A 54 -3.29 15.83 -17.11
N ILE A 55 -4.50 15.55 -16.69
CA ILE A 55 -5.61 15.24 -17.61
C ILE A 55 -6.26 16.54 -18.02
N ASN A 56 -6.34 16.78 -19.32
CA ASN A 56 -6.98 17.94 -19.93
C ASN A 56 -7.87 17.50 -21.10
N SER A 57 -9.14 17.30 -20.82
CA SER A 57 -10.12 16.85 -21.83
C SER A 57 -10.40 17.88 -22.94
N MET A 58 -9.93 19.12 -22.76
CA MET A 58 -10.13 20.22 -23.71
C MET A 58 -8.84 20.63 -24.43
N LYS A 59 -7.88 19.73 -24.53
CA LYS A 59 -6.59 20.01 -25.16
C LYS A 59 -6.74 20.49 -26.62
N GLU A 60 -7.62 19.83 -27.39
CA GLU A 60 -7.87 20.18 -28.79
C GLU A 60 -8.55 21.54 -28.94
N ASP A 61 -9.51 21.89 -28.05
CA ASP A 61 -10.22 23.17 -28.09
C ASP A 61 -9.32 24.34 -27.70
N ASN A 62 -8.37 24.15 -26.79
CA ASN A 62 -7.43 25.19 -26.38
C ASN A 62 -6.41 25.55 -27.49
N GLU A 63 -5.94 24.58 -28.26
CA GLU A 63 -5.07 24.86 -29.42
C GLU A 63 -5.80 25.70 -30.51
N ALA A 64 -7.09 25.45 -30.72
CA ALA A 64 -7.90 26.23 -31.63
C ALA A 64 -8.10 27.66 -31.14
N VAL A 65 -8.30 27.85 -29.83
CA VAL A 65 -8.48 29.18 -29.20
C VAL A 65 -7.17 29.96 -29.16
N GLU A 66 -6.03 29.36 -28.90
CA GLU A 66 -4.72 30.03 -28.94
C GLU A 66 -4.34 30.44 -30.37
N LYS A 67 -4.59 29.61 -31.37
CA LYS A 67 -4.42 29.98 -32.78
C LYS A 67 -5.32 31.14 -33.21
N SER A 68 -6.48 31.29 -32.60
CA SER A 68 -7.41 32.43 -32.86
C SER A 68 -7.00 33.70 -32.12
N LYS A 69 -6.42 33.60 -30.92
CA LYS A 69 -5.90 34.76 -30.14
C LYS A 69 -4.63 35.36 -30.77
N SER A 70 -3.73 34.53 -31.33
CA SER A 70 -2.51 35.01 -31.96
C SER A 70 -2.77 35.84 -33.25
N LYS A 71 -3.94 35.66 -33.89
CA LYS A 71 -4.35 36.46 -35.04
C LYS A 71 -5.02 37.78 -34.70
N LYS A 72 -5.40 38.03 -33.43
CA LYS A 72 -6.12 39.24 -32.98
C LYS A 72 -5.25 40.21 -32.17
N SER A 73 -3.98 39.92 -31.96
CA SER A 73 -3.07 40.73 -31.13
C SER A 73 -2.27 41.77 -31.90
N SER A 74 -2.79 42.31 -33.01
CA SER A 74 -2.20 43.47 -33.69
C SER A 74 -3.25 44.50 -34.03
N LYS A 75 -3.84 45.12 -33.03
CA LYS A 75 -4.28 46.51 -33.09
C LYS A 75 -4.44 47.07 -31.69
N LYS A 76 -3.48 47.87 -31.40
CA LYS A 76 -3.37 48.81 -30.31
C LYS A 76 -4.36 49.94 -30.49
N ASP A 77 -5.02 50.43 -29.42
CA ASP A 77 -4.72 51.76 -28.92
C ASP A 77 -5.40 52.00 -27.55
N SER A 78 -4.59 52.61 -26.73
CA SER A 78 -4.79 53.28 -25.47
C SER A 78 -6.11 54.05 -25.32
N ASP A 79 -6.80 53.95 -24.18
CA ASP A 79 -6.80 54.98 -23.16
C ASP A 79 -7.77 54.65 -22.00
N ASP A 80 -7.28 54.92 -20.80
CA ASP A 80 -7.88 55.50 -19.62
C ASP A 80 -9.04 54.83 -18.88
N SER A 81 -8.64 54.47 -17.65
CA SER A 81 -9.31 54.57 -16.34
C SER A 81 -10.73 54.14 -16.11
N SER A 82 -10.77 53.42 -14.99
CA SER A 82 -11.84 53.29 -14.00
C SER A 82 -12.93 52.22 -14.20
N THR A 83 -12.77 51.19 -13.42
CA THR A 83 -13.76 50.67 -12.48
C THR A 83 -15.18 50.50 -12.99
N GLY A 84 -15.42 49.40 -13.59
CA GLY A 84 -16.78 48.93 -13.87
C GLY A 84 -16.70 47.77 -14.86
N MET A 85 -16.55 46.52 -14.36
CA MET A 85 -16.83 45.39 -15.25
C MET A 85 -18.21 45.58 -15.85
N THR A 86 -18.26 45.71 -17.16
CA THR A 86 -19.52 45.70 -17.89
C THR A 86 -20.29 44.42 -17.62
N GLU A 87 -21.61 44.50 -17.60
CA GLU A 87 -22.50 43.34 -17.42
C GLU A 87 -22.10 42.18 -18.35
N GLU A 88 -21.71 42.48 -19.58
CA GLU A 88 -21.17 41.48 -20.53
C GLU A 88 -19.89 40.82 -20.08
N GLN A 89 -18.96 41.55 -19.45
CA GLN A 89 -17.72 40.98 -18.89
C GLN A 89 -18.01 40.11 -17.68
N ARG A 90 -19.00 40.43 -16.86
CA ARG A 90 -19.47 39.61 -15.75
C ARG A 90 -20.09 38.31 -16.23
N VAL A 91 -20.96 38.42 -17.25
CA VAL A 91 -21.60 37.24 -17.87
C VAL A 91 -20.54 36.33 -18.51
N LEU A 92 -19.61 36.91 -19.28
CA LEU A 92 -18.50 36.13 -19.89
C LEU A 92 -17.59 35.47 -18.84
N ASN A 93 -17.27 36.18 -17.75
CA ASN A 93 -16.49 35.61 -16.66
C ASN A 93 -17.26 34.52 -15.94
N ASN A 94 -18.55 34.65 -15.75
CA ASN A 94 -19.39 33.63 -15.11
C ASN A 94 -19.54 32.39 -16.01
N ILE A 95 -19.75 32.58 -17.30
CA ILE A 95 -19.77 31.48 -18.28
C ILE A 95 -18.42 30.78 -18.30
N ASN A 96 -17.32 31.53 -18.37
CA ASN A 96 -15.96 30.96 -18.41
C ASN A 96 -15.60 30.23 -17.12
N SER A 97 -16.02 30.76 -15.95
CA SER A 97 -15.83 30.08 -14.67
C SER A 97 -16.64 28.78 -14.55
N SER A 98 -17.88 28.78 -15.00
CA SER A 98 -18.74 27.59 -15.03
C SER A 98 -18.20 26.52 -15.98
N TYR A 99 -17.71 26.95 -17.15
CA TYR A 99 -17.07 26.06 -18.12
C TYR A 99 -15.78 25.44 -17.59
N SER A 100 -14.94 26.24 -16.94
CA SER A 100 -13.71 25.78 -16.31
C SER A 100 -13.97 24.78 -15.17
N ALA A 101 -15.00 25.03 -14.35
CA ALA A 101 -15.38 24.12 -13.28
C ALA A 101 -15.91 22.79 -13.82
N SER A 102 -16.72 22.83 -14.87
CA SER A 102 -17.22 21.64 -15.55
C SER A 102 -16.10 20.81 -16.17
N ALA A 103 -15.14 21.48 -16.82
CA ALA A 103 -13.95 20.85 -17.38
C ALA A 103 -13.09 20.17 -16.29
N SER A 104 -12.87 20.84 -15.16
CA SER A 104 -12.11 20.29 -14.05
C SER A 104 -12.78 19.03 -13.48
N MET A 105 -14.10 19.01 -13.32
CA MET A 105 -14.83 17.82 -12.88
C MET A 105 -14.71 16.68 -13.89
N THR A 106 -14.78 16.95 -15.18
CA THR A 106 -14.59 15.96 -16.24
C THR A 106 -13.19 15.40 -16.19
N ASN A 107 -12.15 16.23 -16.06
CA ASN A 107 -10.77 15.81 -15.96
C ASN A 107 -10.51 14.91 -14.74
N GLN A 108 -11.10 15.27 -13.58
CA GLN A 108 -11.01 14.44 -12.36
C GLN A 108 -11.68 13.08 -12.55
N ASN A 109 -12.84 13.04 -13.18
CA ASN A 109 -13.56 11.80 -13.46
C ASN A 109 -12.78 10.91 -14.43
N ILE A 110 -12.17 11.46 -15.46
CA ILE A 110 -11.29 10.71 -16.37
C ILE A 110 -10.08 10.19 -15.60
N ALA A 111 -9.42 11.05 -14.82
CA ALA A 111 -8.25 10.66 -14.04
C ALA A 111 -8.58 9.49 -13.09
N SER A 112 -9.67 9.58 -12.33
CA SER A 112 -10.05 8.53 -11.37
C SER A 112 -10.49 7.22 -12.05
N SER A 113 -11.25 7.31 -13.14
CA SER A 113 -11.80 6.13 -13.82
C SER A 113 -10.75 5.35 -14.60
N TYR A 114 -9.75 6.04 -15.16
CA TYR A 114 -8.79 5.42 -16.07
C TYR A 114 -7.37 5.33 -15.51
N VAL A 115 -7.12 5.76 -14.27
CA VAL A 115 -5.80 5.64 -13.63
C VAL A 115 -5.27 4.20 -13.63
N SER A 116 -6.14 3.21 -13.51
CA SER A 116 -5.78 1.80 -13.52
C SER A 116 -5.25 1.31 -14.86
N LEU A 117 -5.62 1.95 -15.98
CA LEU A 117 -5.11 1.62 -17.31
C LEU A 117 -3.60 1.81 -17.45
N VAL A 118 -3.00 2.68 -16.63
CA VAL A 118 -1.54 2.87 -16.61
C VAL A 118 -0.80 1.55 -16.36
N SER A 119 -1.39 0.66 -15.56
CA SER A 119 -0.80 -0.65 -15.25
C SER A 119 -1.12 -1.72 -16.28
N SER A 120 -1.81 -1.38 -17.38
CA SER A 120 -2.19 -2.34 -18.41
C SER A 120 -0.98 -2.88 -19.17
N GLU A 121 -1.11 -4.10 -19.68
CA GLU A 121 -0.07 -4.73 -20.48
C GLU A 121 0.21 -3.97 -21.80
N ASN A 122 -0.81 -3.32 -22.37
CA ASN A 122 -0.66 -2.50 -23.57
C ASN A 122 0.23 -1.29 -23.30
N VAL A 123 -0.04 -0.54 -22.22
CA VAL A 123 0.81 0.58 -21.80
C VAL A 123 2.24 0.11 -21.56
N ARG A 124 2.42 -1.04 -20.90
CA ARG A 124 3.75 -1.60 -20.65
C ARG A 124 4.51 -1.91 -21.95
N LYS A 125 3.83 -2.49 -22.95
CA LYS A 125 4.42 -2.76 -24.26
C LYS A 125 4.77 -1.48 -25.01
N ASN A 126 3.86 -0.49 -25.01
CA ASN A 126 4.09 0.80 -25.66
C ASN A 126 5.25 1.56 -24.98
N VAL A 127 5.32 1.57 -23.65
CA VAL A 127 6.45 2.14 -22.91
C VAL A 127 7.76 1.48 -23.30
N ALA A 128 7.79 0.15 -23.38
CA ALA A 128 9.01 -0.57 -23.78
C ALA A 128 9.45 -0.22 -25.22
N ALA A 129 8.49 -0.07 -26.12
CA ALA A 129 8.76 0.31 -27.53
C ALA A 129 9.28 1.75 -27.64
N LEU A 130 8.60 2.71 -27.00
CA LEU A 130 8.94 4.14 -27.06
C LEU A 130 10.26 4.46 -26.32
N SER A 131 10.45 3.87 -25.14
CA SER A 131 11.66 4.11 -24.33
C SER A 131 12.88 3.34 -24.79
N LYS A 132 12.74 2.39 -25.74
CA LYS A 132 13.77 1.43 -26.16
C LYS A 132 14.34 0.59 -25.01
N VAL A 133 13.58 0.45 -23.92
CA VAL A 133 13.91 -0.37 -22.75
C VAL A 133 13.23 -1.72 -22.91
N GLN A 134 13.97 -2.80 -22.72
CA GLN A 134 13.36 -4.15 -22.79
C GLN A 134 12.26 -4.31 -21.74
N SER A 135 11.12 -4.89 -22.11
CA SER A 135 10.00 -5.14 -21.17
C SER A 135 10.41 -5.94 -19.95
N SER A 136 11.42 -6.80 -20.05
CA SER A 136 12.00 -7.57 -18.92
C SER A 136 12.78 -6.73 -17.92
N GLN A 137 13.16 -5.52 -18.26
CA GLN A 137 13.82 -4.57 -17.38
C GLN A 137 12.82 -3.71 -16.60
N ILE A 138 11.59 -3.55 -17.11
CA ILE A 138 10.50 -2.83 -16.47
C ILE A 138 9.79 -3.80 -15.52
N LEU A 139 9.96 -3.61 -14.23
CA LEU A 139 9.43 -4.50 -13.20
C LEU A 139 7.97 -4.20 -12.88
N SER A 140 7.65 -2.91 -12.71
CA SER A 140 6.28 -2.49 -12.49
C SER A 140 6.03 -1.07 -12.98
N ILE A 141 4.78 -0.83 -13.40
CA ILE A 141 4.25 0.50 -13.70
C ILE A 141 3.02 0.66 -12.82
N SER A 142 2.92 1.78 -12.14
CA SER A 142 1.78 2.11 -11.28
C SER A 142 1.47 3.59 -11.36
N ALA A 143 0.23 3.94 -11.06
CA ALA A 143 -0.20 5.33 -11.00
C ALA A 143 -1.13 5.54 -9.82
N ILE A 144 -1.09 6.74 -9.28
CA ILE A 144 -1.96 7.18 -8.20
C ILE A 144 -2.43 8.59 -8.55
N GLN A 145 -3.73 8.81 -8.44
CA GLN A 145 -4.30 10.15 -8.57
C GLN A 145 -3.82 11.02 -7.40
N ASP A 146 -3.51 12.28 -7.69
CA ASP A 146 -3.05 13.23 -6.67
C ASP A 146 -4.25 13.68 -5.82
N GLU A 147 -4.15 13.53 -4.49
CA GLU A 147 -5.23 13.85 -3.56
C GLU A 147 -5.53 15.35 -3.48
N GLN A 148 -4.50 16.20 -3.65
CA GLN A 148 -4.65 17.66 -3.58
C GLN A 148 -5.09 18.29 -4.91
N THR A 149 -4.65 17.68 -6.00
CA THR A 149 -4.97 18.12 -7.37
C THR A 149 -5.48 16.92 -8.17
N PRO A 150 -6.77 16.57 -8.04
CA PRO A 150 -7.32 15.32 -8.60
C PRO A 150 -7.29 15.20 -10.14
N GLU A 151 -7.02 16.27 -10.86
CA GLU A 151 -6.78 16.27 -12.31
C GLU A 151 -5.37 15.79 -12.68
N PHE A 152 -4.47 15.63 -11.67
CA PHE A 152 -3.12 15.13 -11.86
C PHE A 152 -3.00 13.67 -11.46
N ILE A 153 -2.17 12.94 -12.20
CA ILE A 153 -1.82 11.56 -11.92
C ILE A 153 -0.31 11.46 -11.74
N ASN A 154 0.12 10.92 -10.61
CA ASN A 154 1.50 10.59 -10.34
C ASN A 154 1.79 9.17 -10.84
N MET A 155 2.54 9.04 -11.91
CA MET A 155 2.93 7.77 -12.48
C MET A 155 4.31 7.37 -12.01
N THR A 156 4.50 6.10 -11.72
CA THR A 156 5.75 5.53 -11.20
C THR A 156 6.14 4.33 -12.03
N VAL A 157 7.40 4.31 -12.45
CA VAL A 157 8.03 3.17 -13.08
C VAL A 157 9.12 2.62 -12.18
N ILE A 158 9.17 1.32 -12.03
CA ILE A 158 10.27 0.60 -11.35
C ILE A 158 10.97 -0.27 -12.38
N ALA A 159 12.28 -0.08 -12.52
CA ALA A 159 13.11 -0.82 -13.44
C ALA A 159 14.41 -1.32 -12.78
N LYS A 160 15.12 -2.21 -13.48
CA LYS A 160 16.38 -2.79 -13.00
C LYS A 160 17.57 -1.84 -13.09
N THR A 161 17.47 -0.76 -13.89
CA THR A 161 18.53 0.23 -14.08
C THR A 161 17.99 1.64 -13.90
N ALA A 162 18.82 2.58 -13.49
CA ALA A 162 18.45 3.99 -13.28
C ALA A 162 17.98 4.64 -14.60
N ASP A 163 18.77 4.45 -15.67
CA ASP A 163 18.43 4.99 -16.98
C ASP A 163 17.19 4.34 -17.56
N GLY A 164 17.01 3.03 -17.33
CA GLY A 164 15.81 2.31 -17.73
C GLY A 164 14.55 2.83 -17.04
N ALA A 165 14.63 3.15 -15.75
CA ALA A 165 13.53 3.74 -15.01
C ALA A 165 13.19 5.15 -15.52
N HIS A 166 14.22 6.00 -15.73
CA HIS A 166 14.05 7.36 -16.25
C HIS A 166 13.44 7.35 -17.66
N ASN A 167 14.03 6.61 -18.59
CA ASN A 167 13.57 6.55 -19.98
C ASN A 167 12.15 5.98 -20.08
N ALA A 168 11.84 4.94 -19.31
CA ALA A 168 10.49 4.38 -19.27
C ALA A 168 9.48 5.36 -18.66
N ALA A 169 9.86 6.13 -17.63
CA ALA A 169 9.01 7.16 -17.04
C ALA A 169 8.79 8.33 -18.02
N ALA A 170 9.79 8.69 -18.82
CA ALA A 170 9.67 9.75 -19.83
C ALA A 170 8.72 9.34 -20.98
N ALA A 171 8.71 8.07 -21.36
CA ALA A 171 7.83 7.53 -22.41
C ALA A 171 6.41 7.22 -21.91
N LEU A 172 6.21 7.12 -20.61
CA LEU A 172 4.94 6.69 -20.02
C LEU A 172 3.75 7.60 -20.33
N PRO A 173 3.86 8.95 -20.30
CA PRO A 173 2.75 9.83 -20.67
C PRO A 173 2.22 9.61 -22.08
N GLU A 174 3.13 9.44 -23.05
CA GLU A 174 2.77 9.20 -24.45
C GLU A 174 2.11 7.82 -24.61
N ALA A 175 2.70 6.77 -24.04
CA ALA A 175 2.14 5.43 -24.07
C ALA A 175 0.75 5.33 -23.42
N TYR A 176 0.54 6.07 -22.34
CA TYR A 176 -0.74 6.16 -21.68
C TYR A 176 -1.78 6.93 -22.51
N ASN A 177 -1.37 8.01 -23.14
CA ASN A 177 -2.24 8.79 -24.03
C ASN A 177 -2.70 7.98 -25.24
N GLU A 178 -1.81 7.17 -25.83
CA GLU A 178 -2.18 6.24 -26.89
C GLU A 178 -3.24 5.22 -26.43
N GLU A 179 -3.09 4.70 -25.23
CA GLU A 179 -4.07 3.77 -24.68
C GLU A 179 -5.41 4.43 -24.38
N LEU A 180 -5.40 5.67 -23.87
CA LEU A 180 -6.62 6.45 -23.67
C LEU A 180 -7.32 6.76 -25.01
N LYS A 181 -6.56 7.14 -26.03
CA LYS A 181 -7.11 7.31 -27.41
C LYS A 181 -7.78 6.03 -27.90
N ARG A 182 -7.17 4.88 -27.62
CA ARG A 182 -7.73 3.58 -28.02
C ARG A 182 -9.02 3.24 -27.30
N VAL A 183 -9.14 3.58 -25.98
CA VAL A 183 -10.25 3.17 -25.13
C VAL A 183 -11.41 4.15 -25.17
N ILE A 184 -11.14 5.46 -25.11
CA ILE A 184 -12.15 6.52 -25.01
C ILE A 184 -12.11 7.53 -26.16
N ASN A 185 -11.20 7.35 -27.11
CA ASN A 185 -11.01 8.23 -28.27
C ASN A 185 -10.74 9.70 -27.90
N LEU A 186 -10.01 9.95 -26.79
CA LEU A 186 -9.64 11.28 -26.33
C LEU A 186 -8.12 11.45 -26.25
N ASP A 187 -7.63 12.59 -26.74
CA ASP A 187 -6.27 13.08 -26.54
C ASP A 187 -6.27 14.07 -25.39
N CYS A 188 -6.03 13.59 -24.18
CA CYS A 188 -6.26 14.41 -22.97
C CYS A 188 -5.06 14.40 -22.00
N VAL A 189 -3.93 13.81 -22.38
CA VAL A 189 -2.75 13.75 -21.50
C VAL A 189 -1.79 14.90 -21.80
N GLU A 190 -1.46 15.66 -20.79
CA GLU A 190 -0.42 16.67 -20.79
C GLU A 190 0.67 16.27 -19.79
N SER A 191 1.93 16.38 -20.19
CA SER A 191 3.08 16.18 -19.31
C SER A 191 3.77 17.51 -19.04
N PRO A 192 3.27 18.29 -18.08
CA PRO A 192 3.82 19.61 -17.77
C PRO A 192 5.17 19.53 -17.06
N TYR A 193 5.51 18.36 -16.54
CA TYR A 193 6.75 18.14 -15.81
C TYR A 193 7.58 17.03 -16.47
N PRO A 194 8.91 17.21 -16.57
CA PRO A 194 9.78 16.15 -17.07
C PRO A 194 9.77 14.95 -16.11
N ALA A 195 10.09 13.77 -16.64
CA ALA A 195 10.28 12.59 -15.81
C ALA A 195 11.43 12.80 -14.82
N GLY A 196 11.22 12.35 -13.60
CA GLY A 196 12.27 12.38 -12.57
C GLY A 196 13.41 11.40 -12.88
N PRO A 197 14.60 11.60 -12.29
CA PRO A 197 15.70 10.67 -12.43
C PRO A 197 15.36 9.30 -11.84
N GLY A 198 16.01 8.26 -12.34
CA GLY A 198 15.91 6.92 -11.75
C GLY A 198 16.64 6.87 -10.39
N VAL A 199 15.90 6.91 -9.31
CA VAL A 199 16.42 6.88 -7.94
C VAL A 199 16.43 5.45 -7.42
N LEU A 200 17.51 5.04 -6.77
CA LEU A 200 17.58 3.73 -6.12
C LEU A 200 16.42 3.58 -5.13
N GLN A 201 15.59 2.58 -5.35
CA GLN A 201 14.52 2.26 -4.42
C GLN A 201 15.14 1.55 -3.22
N GLY A 202 15.08 2.23 -2.07
CA GLY A 202 15.53 1.64 -0.82
C GLY A 202 14.77 0.34 -0.54
N ARG A 203 15.48 -0.60 0.08
CA ARG A 203 14.87 -1.87 0.50
C ARG A 203 13.69 -1.60 1.42
N THR A 204 12.56 -2.17 1.10
CA THR A 204 11.40 -2.17 2.01
C THR A 204 11.77 -2.95 3.27
N LYS A 205 11.45 -2.39 4.44
CA LYS A 205 11.66 -3.12 5.71
C LYS A 205 10.77 -4.36 5.72
N ASP A 206 11.40 -5.53 5.64
CA ASP A 206 10.70 -6.80 5.71
C ASP A 206 10.20 -7.05 7.13
N LEU A 207 8.92 -6.85 7.34
CA LEU A 207 8.23 -7.19 8.59
C LEU A 207 7.87 -8.69 8.67
N THR A 208 8.41 -9.51 7.78
CA THR A 208 8.09 -10.94 7.69
C THR A 208 8.43 -11.66 8.98
N LEU A 209 9.57 -11.35 9.59
CA LEU A 209 9.99 -11.94 10.87
C LEU A 209 9.02 -11.53 12.00
N LEU A 210 8.62 -10.26 12.07
CA LEU A 210 7.66 -9.78 13.06
C LEU A 210 6.28 -10.43 12.88
N LYS A 211 5.82 -10.58 11.63
CA LYS A 211 4.57 -11.28 11.31
C LYS A 211 4.63 -12.75 11.71
N SER A 212 5.76 -13.44 11.49
CA SER A 212 5.92 -14.85 11.88
C SER A 212 5.94 -15.04 13.40
N ILE A 213 6.52 -14.10 14.15
CA ILE A 213 6.49 -14.12 15.62
C ILE A 213 5.05 -13.97 16.13
N ALA A 214 4.31 -12.99 15.60
CA ALA A 214 2.91 -12.75 15.98
C ALA A 214 2.04 -13.97 15.66
N ALA A 215 2.17 -14.54 14.46
CA ALA A 215 1.45 -15.75 14.07
C ALA A 215 1.84 -16.95 14.95
N GLY A 216 3.12 -17.12 15.23
CA GLY A 216 3.63 -18.18 16.12
C GLY A 216 3.05 -18.10 17.52
N LEU A 217 2.91 -16.88 18.07
CA LEU A 217 2.33 -16.68 19.39
C LEU A 217 0.84 -17.07 19.42
N VAL A 218 0.07 -16.68 18.42
CA VAL A 218 -1.35 -17.06 18.31
C VAL A 218 -1.50 -18.59 18.21
N ILE A 219 -0.71 -19.23 17.36
CA ILE A 219 -0.72 -20.69 17.20
C ILE A 219 -0.30 -21.39 18.50
N ALA A 220 0.71 -20.87 19.19
CA ALA A 220 1.19 -21.46 20.46
C ALA A 220 0.09 -21.40 21.54
N ILE A 221 -0.58 -20.27 21.69
CA ILE A 221 -1.71 -20.13 22.65
C ILE A 221 -2.81 -21.10 22.29
N PHE A 222 -3.20 -21.18 21.02
CA PHE A 222 -4.24 -22.10 20.56
C PHE A 222 -3.88 -23.56 20.86
N LEU A 223 -2.65 -23.98 20.57
CA LEU A 223 -2.20 -25.36 20.83
C LEU A 223 -2.16 -25.67 22.32
N VAL A 224 -1.75 -24.73 23.17
CA VAL A 224 -1.76 -24.94 24.62
C VAL A 224 -3.19 -25.13 25.12
N LEU A 225 -4.13 -24.31 24.69
CA LEU A 225 -5.55 -24.45 25.04
C LEU A 225 -6.13 -25.78 24.53
N LEU A 226 -5.82 -26.14 23.28
CA LEU A 226 -6.30 -27.39 22.68
C LEU A 226 -5.78 -28.61 23.45
N VAL A 227 -4.50 -28.63 23.78
CA VAL A 227 -3.92 -29.74 24.56
C VAL A 227 -4.49 -29.76 25.98
N GLU A 228 -4.82 -28.62 26.59
CA GLU A 228 -5.44 -28.59 27.91
C GLU A 228 -6.87 -29.14 27.90
N VAL A 229 -7.67 -28.80 26.87
CA VAL A 229 -9.02 -29.34 26.70
C VAL A 229 -8.99 -30.85 26.46
N LEU A 230 -7.98 -31.36 25.74
CA LEU A 230 -7.79 -32.79 25.49
C LEU A 230 -7.19 -33.57 26.67
N ASP A 231 -6.58 -32.85 27.65
CA ASP A 231 -5.96 -33.49 28.81
C ASP A 231 -7.01 -33.72 29.93
N THR A 232 -7.62 -34.86 29.90
CA THR A 232 -8.65 -35.30 30.88
C THR A 232 -8.07 -35.73 32.24
N LYS A 233 -6.76 -35.50 32.50
CA LYS A 233 -6.15 -35.90 33.78
C LYS A 233 -6.55 -34.91 34.88
N VAL A 234 -7.11 -35.48 35.94
CA VAL A 234 -7.38 -34.78 37.20
C VAL A 234 -6.06 -34.37 37.84
N LYS A 235 -5.77 -33.08 37.99
CA LYS A 235 -4.50 -32.54 38.45
C LYS A 235 -4.58 -31.75 39.73
N THR A 236 -5.78 -31.23 40.03
CA THR A 236 -5.99 -30.42 41.23
C THR A 236 -7.06 -31.03 42.14
N PRO A 237 -7.02 -30.75 43.43
CA PRO A 237 -8.07 -31.19 44.34
C PRO A 237 -9.47 -30.68 43.91
N GLU A 238 -9.54 -29.49 43.36
CA GLU A 238 -10.77 -28.87 42.85
C GLU A 238 -11.34 -29.64 41.66
N ASP A 239 -10.49 -30.25 40.81
CA ASP A 239 -10.90 -31.08 39.67
C ASP A 239 -11.67 -32.31 40.14
N VAL A 240 -11.26 -32.92 41.27
CA VAL A 240 -11.94 -34.09 41.86
C VAL A 240 -13.38 -33.73 42.25
N GLU A 241 -13.54 -32.62 42.91
CA GLU A 241 -14.86 -32.13 43.35
C GLU A 241 -15.74 -31.76 42.18
N LYS A 242 -15.19 -31.10 41.16
CA LYS A 242 -15.87 -30.66 39.94
C LYS A 242 -16.33 -31.84 39.06
N TYR A 243 -15.47 -32.84 38.86
CA TYR A 243 -15.77 -33.96 37.95
C TYR A 243 -16.50 -35.12 38.63
N TRP A 244 -16.28 -35.36 39.91
CA TRP A 244 -16.83 -36.51 40.63
C TRP A 244 -17.89 -36.14 41.60
N GLY A 245 -18.10 -34.86 41.89
CA GLY A 245 -19.12 -34.38 42.81
C GLY A 245 -18.93 -34.84 44.27
N LEU A 246 -17.71 -35.30 44.60
CA LEU A 246 -17.39 -35.80 45.94
C LEU A 246 -16.58 -34.78 46.72
N PRO A 247 -16.95 -34.46 47.98
CA PRO A 247 -16.22 -33.52 48.82
C PRO A 247 -14.80 -34.09 49.10
N LEU A 248 -13.81 -33.22 49.00
CA LEU A 248 -12.44 -33.57 49.29
C LEU A 248 -12.23 -33.79 50.81
N ILE A 249 -11.90 -35.00 51.20
CA ILE A 249 -11.71 -35.37 52.60
C ILE A 249 -10.30 -35.03 53.11
N GLY A 250 -9.31 -34.98 52.21
CA GLY A 250 -7.94 -34.60 52.53
C GLY A 250 -6.97 -34.76 51.35
N THR A 251 -5.87 -34.04 51.38
CA THR A 251 -4.78 -34.15 50.44
C THR A 251 -3.54 -34.75 51.10
N ILE A 252 -2.93 -35.75 50.44
CA ILE A 252 -1.63 -36.28 50.88
C ILE A 252 -0.56 -35.37 50.26
N PRO A 253 0.21 -34.59 51.09
CA PRO A 253 1.26 -33.74 50.55
C PRO A 253 2.32 -34.62 49.89
N PHE A 254 2.70 -34.21 48.64
CA PHE A 254 3.83 -34.86 47.96
C PHE A 254 5.11 -34.42 48.65
N ASP A 255 5.85 -35.35 49.24
CA ASP A 255 7.17 -35.10 49.81
C ASP A 255 8.20 -35.05 48.68
N ASP A 256 8.61 -33.84 48.30
CA ASP A 256 9.61 -33.58 47.24
C ASP A 256 11.04 -34.06 47.60
N GLY A 257 11.24 -34.78 48.69
CA GLY A 257 12.51 -35.40 49.07
C GLY A 257 13.73 -34.46 49.16
N LYS A 258 13.51 -33.13 49.17
CA LYS A 258 14.58 -32.18 49.42
C LYS A 258 14.84 -32.10 50.90
N GLN A 259 15.66 -33.08 51.36
CA GLN A 259 16.30 -33.01 52.67
C GLN A 259 16.84 -31.59 52.92
N GLN A 260 16.32 -30.95 53.93
CA GLN A 260 16.94 -29.78 54.55
C GLN A 260 18.35 -30.22 54.97
N LYS A 261 19.36 -29.88 54.16
CA LYS A 261 20.75 -29.93 54.56
C LYS A 261 20.92 -28.94 55.69
N GLY A 262 21.06 -29.53 56.90
CA GLY A 262 21.07 -28.87 58.18
C GLY A 262 22.05 -27.70 58.25
N ARG A 263 21.57 -26.71 58.89
CA ARG A 263 22.30 -25.63 59.53
C ARG A 263 23.13 -26.23 60.65
N LYS A 264 24.44 -26.24 60.54
CA LYS A 264 25.38 -26.20 61.69
C LYS A 264 26.12 -24.86 61.61
#